data_d624c99e4342533b2b78bf0912eb3d3d
#
_entry.id   d624c99e4342533b2b78bf0912eb3d3d
#
_cell.length_a   1.000
_cell.length_b   1.000
_cell.length_c   1.000
_cell.angle_alpha   90.00
_cell.angle_beta   90.00
_cell.angle_gamma   90.00
#
_symmetry.space_group_name_H-M   'P 1'
#
loop_
_entity.id
_entity.type
_entity.pdbx_description
1 polymer ?
#
loop_
_entity_poly.entity_id
_entity_poly.type
_entity_poly.pdbx_seq_one_letter_code
_entity_poly.pdbx_strand_id
1 'polypeptide(L)'
;AASCYNEQPWRFIVARREQQDEYKTLMSCLMEGNQGWAMSAPVLGLGLAKKTFSLNGKPNRFFHHDLGLATAGLMTQATAHGLHVHAMGGIYPERAVEVYNVPDDFDVLTGFSIGYLGDPGTLEEDMCASEIEARTRKPLEETVFSSSWETPAEFLQR
;
A
#
# COMPACT_ATOMS: atom_id res chain seq x y z
N ALA A 1 -5.22 -11.15 -7.79
CA ALA A 1 -4.56 -11.59 -6.54
C ALA A 1 -5.27 -12.81 -5.96
N ALA A 2 -4.54 -13.69 -5.29
CA ALA A 2 -5.12 -14.78 -4.52
C ALA A 2 -5.65 -14.28 -3.18
N SER A 3 -6.60 -15.02 -2.57
CA SER A 3 -7.08 -14.75 -1.22
C SER A 3 -7.54 -16.01 -0.52
N CYS A 4 -7.55 -15.99 0.80
CA CYS A 4 -8.03 -17.10 1.62
C CYS A 4 -9.48 -17.44 1.26
N TYR A 5 -9.74 -18.69 0.86
CA TYR A 5 -11.05 -19.15 0.37
C TYR A 5 -11.68 -18.28 -0.74
N ASN A 6 -10.86 -17.58 -1.51
CA ASN A 6 -11.31 -16.64 -2.53
C ASN A 6 -12.24 -15.54 -1.99
N GLU A 7 -12.05 -15.13 -0.74
CA GLU A 7 -12.88 -14.12 -0.07
C GLU A 7 -12.79 -12.74 -0.72
N GLN A 8 -11.61 -12.39 -1.29
CA GLN A 8 -11.36 -11.09 -1.93
C GLN A 8 -11.74 -9.93 -0.99
N PRO A 9 -11.15 -9.86 0.22
CA PRO A 9 -11.58 -8.94 1.27
C PRO A 9 -11.23 -7.48 0.97
N TRP A 10 -10.33 -7.25 0.02
CA TRP A 10 -9.83 -5.93 -0.32
C TRP A 10 -10.87 -5.01 -0.94
N ARG A 11 -10.80 -3.74 -0.59
CA ARG A 11 -11.49 -2.62 -1.24
C ARG A 11 -10.49 -1.50 -1.43
N PHE A 12 -10.68 -0.71 -2.47
CA PHE A 12 -9.87 0.46 -2.74
C PHE A 12 -10.77 1.67 -2.92
N ILE A 13 -10.45 2.74 -2.20
CA ILE A 13 -11.03 4.06 -2.42
C ILE A 13 -9.98 4.83 -3.23
N VAL A 14 -10.38 5.43 -4.34
CA VAL A 14 -9.45 6.09 -5.26
C VAL A 14 -9.99 7.46 -5.62
N ALA A 15 -9.12 8.46 -5.65
CA ALA A 15 -9.44 9.81 -6.11
C ALA A 15 -8.40 10.28 -7.14
N ARG A 16 -8.87 10.90 -8.22
CA ARG A 16 -8.02 11.53 -9.22
C ARG A 16 -7.93 13.03 -8.96
N ARG A 17 -6.78 13.61 -9.25
CA ARG A 17 -6.51 15.03 -9.00
C ARG A 17 -7.50 15.98 -9.71
N GLU A 18 -8.07 15.57 -10.85
CA GLU A 18 -9.11 16.33 -11.55
C GLU A 18 -10.41 16.41 -10.74
N GLN A 19 -10.66 15.44 -9.86
CA GLN A 19 -11.80 15.39 -8.94
C GLN A 19 -11.40 16.07 -7.62
N GLN A 20 -11.32 17.40 -7.64
CA GLN A 20 -10.65 18.17 -6.59
C GLN A 20 -11.19 17.95 -5.18
N ASP A 21 -12.50 17.80 -5.00
CA ASP A 21 -13.12 17.63 -3.67
C ASP A 21 -12.85 16.23 -3.11
N GLU A 22 -13.01 15.18 -3.92
CA GLU A 22 -12.68 13.81 -3.57
C GLU A 22 -11.18 13.65 -3.29
N TYR A 23 -10.35 14.30 -4.11
CA TYR A 23 -8.89 14.27 -3.95
C TYR A 23 -8.45 14.94 -2.65
N LYS A 24 -9.01 16.11 -2.30
CA LYS A 24 -8.76 16.78 -1.03
C LYS A 24 -9.26 15.96 0.16
N THR A 25 -10.42 15.34 0.03
CA THR A 25 -10.96 14.44 1.07
C THR A 25 -10.00 13.27 1.32
N LEU A 26 -9.51 12.61 0.28
CA LEU A 26 -8.56 11.51 0.40
C LEU A 26 -7.22 12.00 0.94
N MET A 27 -6.72 13.14 0.47
CA MET A 27 -5.51 13.78 0.99
C MET A 27 -5.58 14.01 2.50
N SER A 28 -6.76 14.42 3.03
CA SER A 28 -6.96 14.63 4.47
C SER A 28 -6.84 13.35 5.30
N CYS A 29 -6.84 12.18 4.67
CA CYS A 29 -6.62 10.89 5.32
C CYS A 29 -5.14 10.49 5.37
N LEU A 30 -4.25 11.25 4.75
CA LEU A 30 -2.79 11.02 4.81
C LEU A 30 -2.17 11.85 5.93
N MET A 31 -1.14 11.33 6.58
CA MET A 31 -0.33 12.11 7.52
C MET A 31 0.45 13.21 6.79
N GLU A 32 0.72 14.32 7.49
CA GLU A 32 1.35 15.53 6.94
C GLU A 32 2.65 15.22 6.19
N GLY A 33 3.49 14.32 6.72
CA GLY A 33 4.73 13.91 6.07
C GLY A 33 4.53 13.27 4.68
N ASN A 34 3.33 12.74 4.40
CA ASN A 34 2.99 12.23 3.07
C ASN A 34 2.28 13.27 2.21
N GLN A 35 1.51 14.19 2.80
CA GLN A 35 0.73 15.16 2.06
C GLN A 35 1.60 16.06 1.16
N GLY A 36 2.77 16.49 1.67
CA GLY A 36 3.67 17.42 0.99
C GLY A 36 4.11 16.97 -0.40
N TRP A 37 4.44 15.69 -0.56
CA TRP A 37 4.87 15.13 -1.84
C TRP A 37 3.74 14.43 -2.59
N ALA A 38 2.79 13.78 -1.88
CA ALA A 38 1.69 13.04 -2.50
C ALA A 38 0.74 13.94 -3.28
N MET A 39 0.66 15.23 -2.95
CA MET A 39 -0.17 16.21 -3.66
C MET A 39 0.22 16.36 -5.14
N SER A 40 1.42 16.01 -5.53
CA SER A 40 1.88 16.03 -6.93
C SER A 40 1.36 14.82 -7.73
N ALA A 41 0.97 13.72 -7.07
CA ALA A 41 0.50 12.52 -7.75
C ALA A 41 -0.86 12.74 -8.42
N PRO A 42 -1.08 12.22 -9.64
CA PRO A 42 -2.38 12.34 -10.32
C PRO A 42 -3.47 11.47 -9.67
N VAL A 43 -3.11 10.42 -8.96
CA VAL A 43 -4.04 9.48 -8.31
C VAL A 43 -3.58 9.17 -6.90
N LEU A 44 -4.51 9.26 -5.96
CA LEU A 44 -4.36 8.78 -4.59
C LEU A 44 -5.35 7.66 -4.32
N GLY A 45 -5.02 6.78 -3.37
CA GLY A 45 -5.92 5.73 -2.94
C GLY A 45 -5.70 5.29 -1.52
N LEU A 46 -6.72 4.62 -0.98
CA LEU A 46 -6.69 3.90 0.29
C LEU A 46 -6.99 2.44 0.03
N GLY A 47 -6.27 1.56 0.70
CA GLY A 47 -6.51 0.12 0.73
C GLY A 47 -7.18 -0.29 2.04
N LEU A 48 -8.33 -0.94 1.91
CA LEU A 48 -9.15 -1.41 3.01
C LEU A 48 -9.37 -2.92 2.89
N ALA A 49 -9.60 -3.59 4.01
CA ALA A 49 -9.93 -5.00 3.97
C ALA A 49 -10.99 -5.39 4.99
N LYS A 50 -11.90 -6.27 4.56
CA LYS A 50 -12.98 -6.84 5.36
C LYS A 50 -12.44 -7.85 6.36
N LYS A 51 -12.80 -7.69 7.63
CA LYS A 51 -12.30 -8.50 8.76
C LYS A 51 -12.95 -9.87 8.86
N THR A 52 -14.09 -10.09 8.21
CA THR A 52 -14.86 -11.33 8.31
C THR A 52 -15.06 -12.00 6.95
N PHE A 53 -15.28 -13.32 6.96
CA PHE A 53 -15.71 -14.04 5.76
C PHE A 53 -17.15 -13.73 5.41
N SER A 54 -17.40 -13.40 4.14
CA SER A 54 -18.76 -13.10 3.63
C SER A 54 -19.68 -14.31 3.72
N LEU A 55 -19.15 -15.52 3.59
CA LEU A 55 -19.91 -16.77 3.61
C LEU A 55 -20.61 -17.03 4.98
N ASN A 56 -19.95 -16.68 6.10
CA ASN A 56 -20.40 -17.13 7.41
C ASN A 56 -20.17 -16.15 8.57
N GLY A 57 -19.66 -14.94 8.28
CA GLY A 57 -19.42 -13.89 9.26
C GLY A 57 -18.27 -14.18 10.26
N LYS A 58 -17.56 -15.30 10.11
CA LYS A 58 -16.45 -15.62 11.02
C LYS A 58 -15.23 -14.72 10.74
N PRO A 59 -14.38 -14.43 11.76
CA PRO A 59 -13.17 -13.66 11.58
C PRO A 59 -12.25 -14.25 10.49
N ASN A 60 -11.81 -13.42 9.56
CA ASN A 60 -10.83 -13.76 8.55
C ASN A 60 -9.44 -13.25 8.96
N ARG A 61 -8.64 -14.07 9.62
CA ARG A 61 -7.31 -13.68 10.08
C ARG A 61 -6.31 -13.36 8.96
N PHE A 62 -6.66 -13.61 7.70
CA PHE A 62 -5.79 -13.40 6.52
C PHE A 62 -6.09 -12.11 5.77
N PHE A 63 -7.03 -11.30 6.22
CA PHE A 63 -7.47 -10.13 5.46
C PHE A 63 -6.35 -9.11 5.18
N HIS A 64 -5.40 -8.91 6.11
CA HIS A 64 -4.21 -8.08 5.89
C HIS A 64 -3.28 -8.66 4.82
N HIS A 65 -3.00 -9.97 4.91
CA HIS A 65 -2.19 -10.69 3.93
C HIS A 65 -2.80 -10.60 2.53
N ASP A 66 -4.09 -10.84 2.42
CA ASP A 66 -4.81 -10.83 1.14
C ASP A 66 -4.84 -9.43 0.51
N LEU A 67 -5.01 -8.36 1.33
CA LEU A 67 -4.88 -6.99 0.86
C LEU A 67 -3.45 -6.70 0.37
N GLY A 68 -2.43 -7.18 1.09
CA GLY A 68 -1.03 -7.05 0.67
C GLY A 68 -0.77 -7.68 -0.70
N LEU A 69 -1.31 -8.89 -0.95
CA LEU A 69 -1.24 -9.55 -2.26
C LEU A 69 -1.94 -8.75 -3.36
N ALA A 70 -3.12 -8.18 -3.07
CA ALA A 70 -3.86 -7.35 -4.02
C ALA A 70 -3.10 -6.06 -4.33
N THR A 71 -2.53 -5.41 -3.32
CA THR A 71 -1.72 -4.19 -3.46
C THR A 71 -0.44 -4.49 -4.26
N ALA A 72 0.26 -5.59 -3.98
CA ALA A 72 1.42 -6.01 -4.75
C ALA A 72 1.08 -6.28 -6.21
N GLY A 73 -0.07 -6.93 -6.48
CA GLY A 73 -0.58 -7.14 -7.84
C GLY A 73 -0.87 -5.82 -8.56
N LEU A 74 -1.48 -4.85 -7.86
CA LEU A 74 -1.71 -3.50 -8.39
C LEU A 74 -0.39 -2.81 -8.75
N MET A 75 0.61 -2.83 -7.85
CA MET A 75 1.93 -2.23 -8.08
C MET A 75 2.63 -2.86 -9.28
N THR A 76 2.60 -4.19 -9.38
CA THR A 76 3.21 -4.93 -10.50
C THR A 76 2.54 -4.58 -11.83
N GLN A 77 1.20 -4.53 -11.85
CA GLN A 77 0.45 -4.17 -13.06
C GLN A 77 0.68 -2.71 -13.44
N ALA A 78 0.72 -1.78 -12.48
CA ALA A 78 1.03 -0.38 -12.74
C ALA A 78 2.42 -0.23 -13.40
N THR A 79 3.43 -0.93 -12.85
CA THR A 79 4.79 -0.94 -13.42
C THR A 79 4.80 -1.46 -14.86
N ALA A 80 4.01 -2.49 -15.18
CA ALA A 80 3.87 -3.00 -16.55
C ALA A 80 3.27 -1.96 -17.53
N HIS A 81 2.55 -0.96 -17.01
CA HIS A 81 2.04 0.18 -17.76
C HIS A 81 2.94 1.43 -17.68
N GLY A 82 4.17 1.32 -17.16
CA GLY A 82 5.08 2.44 -17.00
C GLY A 82 4.71 3.42 -15.89
N LEU A 83 3.79 3.02 -15.00
CA LEU A 83 3.40 3.80 -13.84
C LEU A 83 4.20 3.39 -12.60
N HIS A 84 4.32 4.30 -11.66
CA HIS A 84 4.92 4.06 -10.35
C HIS A 84 3.85 4.14 -9.27
N VAL A 85 3.96 3.28 -8.26
CA VAL A 85 3.07 3.27 -7.09
C VAL A 85 3.91 3.37 -5.83
N HIS A 86 3.59 4.33 -4.97
CA HIS A 86 4.18 4.44 -3.66
C HIS A 86 3.12 4.07 -2.61
N ALA A 87 3.35 2.99 -1.87
CA ALA A 87 2.49 2.57 -0.76
C ALA A 87 2.90 3.27 0.53
N MET A 88 1.93 3.75 1.29
CA MET A 88 2.11 4.58 2.50
C MET A 88 1.48 3.93 3.72
N GLY A 89 2.25 3.81 4.82
CA GLY A 89 1.71 3.50 6.14
C GLY A 89 1.26 4.74 6.92
N GLY A 90 1.74 5.92 6.55
CA GLY A 90 1.40 7.20 7.20
C GLY A 90 0.02 7.72 6.78
N ILE A 91 -1.03 7.15 7.37
CA ILE A 91 -2.43 7.52 7.15
C ILE A 91 -3.13 7.77 8.49
N TYR A 92 -4.31 8.38 8.44
CA TYR A 92 -5.26 8.52 9.55
C TYR A 92 -6.48 7.62 9.31
N PRO A 93 -6.46 6.35 9.77
CA PRO A 93 -7.54 5.39 9.52
C PRO A 93 -8.90 5.88 10.01
N GLU A 94 -8.95 6.50 11.21
CA GLU A 94 -10.17 7.02 11.82
C GLU A 94 -10.77 8.14 10.97
N ARG A 95 -9.92 8.99 10.39
CA ARG A 95 -10.37 10.03 9.47
C ARG A 95 -10.97 9.45 8.19
N ALA A 96 -10.35 8.41 7.64
CA ALA A 96 -10.88 7.70 6.47
C ALA A 96 -12.24 7.03 6.78
N VAL A 97 -12.35 6.39 7.95
CA VAL A 97 -13.64 5.80 8.41
C VAL A 97 -14.73 6.87 8.47
N GLU A 98 -14.44 8.03 9.06
CA GLU A 98 -15.38 9.14 9.21
C GLU A 98 -15.85 9.68 7.83
N VAL A 99 -14.89 10.08 6.96
CA VAL A 99 -15.24 10.81 5.73
C VAL A 99 -15.82 9.91 4.63
N TYR A 100 -15.51 8.61 4.67
CA TYR A 100 -16.02 7.64 3.69
C TYR A 100 -17.13 6.74 4.26
N ASN A 101 -17.53 6.93 5.50
CA ASN A 101 -18.52 6.10 6.20
C ASN A 101 -18.18 4.60 6.08
N VAL A 102 -16.91 4.25 6.32
CA VAL A 102 -16.44 2.86 6.21
C VAL A 102 -17.11 2.02 7.28
N PRO A 103 -17.73 0.87 6.93
CA PRO A 103 -18.38 0.00 7.91
C PRO A 103 -17.36 -0.58 8.91
N ASP A 104 -17.82 -0.83 10.15
CA ASP A 104 -17.00 -1.36 11.26
C ASP A 104 -16.31 -2.70 10.95
N ASP A 105 -16.83 -3.46 9.97
CA ASP A 105 -16.26 -4.74 9.53
C ASP A 105 -15.06 -4.57 8.57
N PHE A 106 -14.63 -3.35 8.32
CA PHE A 106 -13.45 -3.06 7.50
C PHE A 106 -12.39 -2.31 8.29
N ASP A 107 -11.12 -2.61 7.99
CA ASP A 107 -9.98 -1.82 8.43
C ASP A 107 -9.40 -1.05 7.24
N VAL A 108 -9.00 0.21 7.49
CA VAL A 108 -8.23 1.05 6.55
C VAL A 108 -6.76 0.85 6.87
N LEU A 109 -5.99 0.28 5.94
CA LEU A 109 -4.68 -0.28 6.25
C LEU A 109 -3.50 0.41 5.58
N THR A 110 -3.71 1.00 4.40
CA THR A 110 -2.64 1.63 3.64
C THR A 110 -3.16 2.74 2.76
N GLY A 111 -2.34 3.77 2.55
CA GLY A 111 -2.50 4.71 1.47
C GLY A 111 -1.62 4.33 0.29
N PHE A 112 -1.88 4.88 -0.88
CA PHE A 112 -0.98 4.79 -2.02
C PHE A 112 -1.18 5.97 -2.98
N SER A 113 -0.11 6.29 -3.71
CA SER A 113 -0.15 7.21 -4.85
C SER A 113 0.21 6.45 -6.12
N ILE A 114 -0.35 6.87 -7.26
CA ILE A 114 -0.03 6.33 -8.59
C ILE A 114 0.24 7.48 -9.53
N GLY A 115 1.33 7.39 -10.30
CA GLY A 115 1.68 8.38 -11.31
C GLY A 115 2.87 7.95 -12.15
N TYR A 116 3.30 8.82 -13.04
CA TYR A 116 4.58 8.69 -13.71
C TYR A 116 5.69 9.23 -12.81
N LEU A 117 6.90 8.72 -13.01
CA LEU A 117 8.07 9.21 -12.28
C LEU A 117 8.27 10.71 -12.59
N GLY A 118 8.35 11.51 -11.54
CA GLY A 118 8.63 12.93 -11.62
C GLY A 118 10.12 13.25 -11.52
N ASP A 119 10.46 14.54 -11.57
CA ASP A 119 11.80 15.02 -11.30
C ASP A 119 12.04 15.08 -9.79
N PRO A 120 13.01 14.31 -9.24
CA PRO A 120 13.32 14.34 -7.81
C PRO A 120 13.76 15.74 -7.33
N GLY A 121 14.28 16.59 -8.20
CA GLY A 121 14.65 17.97 -7.87
C GLY A 121 13.47 18.88 -7.48
N THR A 122 12.23 18.41 -7.64
CA THR A 122 11.03 19.13 -7.17
C THR A 122 10.65 18.81 -5.71
N LEU A 123 11.32 17.84 -5.10
CA LEU A 123 11.13 17.46 -3.70
C LEU A 123 11.96 18.34 -2.76
N GLU A 124 11.61 18.39 -1.50
CA GLU A 124 12.44 18.95 -0.44
C GLU A 124 13.77 18.19 -0.36
N GLU A 125 14.84 18.86 0.12
CA GLU A 125 16.21 18.37 0.03
C GLU A 125 16.41 16.94 0.59
N ASP A 126 15.89 16.66 1.77
CA ASP A 126 15.96 15.33 2.41
C ASP A 126 15.12 14.28 1.68
N MET A 127 13.98 14.64 1.14
CA MET A 127 13.16 13.74 0.32
C MET A 127 13.82 13.45 -1.02
N CYS A 128 14.44 14.48 -1.66
CA CYS A 128 15.21 14.32 -2.89
C CYS A 128 16.40 13.38 -2.66
N ALA A 129 17.15 13.57 -1.58
CA ALA A 129 18.29 12.71 -1.23
C ALA A 129 17.84 11.25 -1.06
N SER A 130 16.75 11.02 -0.34
CA SER A 130 16.18 9.67 -0.13
C SER A 130 15.67 9.04 -1.43
N GLU A 131 15.08 9.82 -2.34
CA GLU A 131 14.54 9.31 -3.61
C GLU A 131 15.64 8.82 -4.56
N ILE A 132 16.79 9.50 -4.58
CA ILE A 132 17.92 9.14 -5.46
C ILE A 132 18.87 8.11 -4.83
N GLU A 133 18.74 7.82 -3.52
CA GLU A 133 19.58 6.84 -2.84
C GLU A 133 19.37 5.43 -3.41
N ALA A 134 20.45 4.69 -3.54
CA ALA A 134 20.41 3.32 -4.03
C ALA A 134 19.62 2.43 -3.06
N ARG A 135 18.54 1.81 -3.56
CA ARG A 135 17.70 0.92 -2.77
C ARG A 135 18.44 -0.33 -2.32
N THR A 136 18.47 -0.57 -1.02
CA THR A 136 19.04 -1.78 -0.44
C THR A 136 17.95 -2.79 -0.07
N ARG A 137 18.33 -4.06 0.02
CA ARG A 137 17.51 -5.15 0.54
C ARG A 137 18.37 -6.02 1.44
N LYS A 138 17.76 -6.65 2.43
CA LYS A 138 18.42 -7.69 3.21
C LYS A 138 18.83 -8.82 2.28
N PRO A 139 20.01 -9.45 2.51
CA PRO A 139 20.41 -10.65 1.78
C PRO A 139 19.41 -11.79 2.04
N LEU A 140 19.31 -12.72 1.10
CA LEU A 140 18.34 -13.82 1.20
C LEU A 140 18.60 -14.72 2.41
N GLU A 141 19.84 -14.85 2.84
CA GLU A 141 20.28 -15.61 4.01
C GLU A 141 19.65 -15.13 5.33
N GLU A 142 19.23 -13.86 5.39
CA GLU A 142 18.53 -13.28 6.53
C GLU A 142 17.01 -13.44 6.46
N THR A 143 16.47 -13.94 5.35
CA THR A 143 15.03 -13.97 5.11
C THR A 143 14.50 -15.32 4.64
N VAL A 144 15.38 -16.22 4.23
CA VAL A 144 15.04 -17.55 3.71
C VAL A 144 15.78 -18.62 4.51
N PHE A 145 15.05 -19.35 5.30
CA PHE A 145 15.57 -20.35 6.22
C PHE A 145 15.10 -21.76 5.83
N SER A 146 15.90 -22.77 6.20
CA SER A 146 15.53 -24.19 6.14
C SER A 146 15.95 -24.90 7.41
N SER A 147 15.31 -26.02 7.72
CA SER A 147 15.56 -26.87 8.88
C SER A 147 15.20 -26.26 10.23
N SER A 148 15.61 -25.02 10.53
CA SER A 148 15.24 -24.28 11.73
C SER A 148 15.22 -22.78 11.49
N TRP A 149 14.65 -22.03 12.44
CA TRP A 149 14.66 -20.56 12.41
C TRP A 149 16.10 -20.05 12.42
N GLU A 150 16.39 -19.01 11.62
CA GLU A 150 17.71 -18.39 11.44
C GLU A 150 18.81 -19.32 10.87
N THR A 151 18.46 -20.50 10.36
CA THR A 151 19.39 -21.34 9.60
C THR A 151 19.21 -21.04 8.10
N PRO A 152 20.13 -20.32 7.44
CA PRO A 152 20.00 -20.00 6.03
C PRO A 152 19.83 -21.25 5.16
N ALA A 153 18.99 -21.17 4.14
CA ALA A 153 18.76 -22.30 3.25
C ALA A 153 20.02 -22.65 2.46
N GLU A 154 20.47 -23.92 2.51
CA GLU A 154 21.73 -24.37 1.89
C GLU A 154 21.86 -24.05 0.41
N PHE A 155 20.74 -24.02 -0.35
CA PHE A 155 20.74 -23.71 -1.77
C PHE A 155 21.09 -22.23 -2.08
N LEU A 156 21.11 -21.35 -1.07
CA LEU A 156 21.55 -19.95 -1.24
C LEU A 156 23.08 -19.79 -1.25
N GLN A 157 23.82 -20.82 -0.82
CA GLN A 157 25.27 -20.79 -0.70
C GLN A 157 26.00 -21.18 -2.01
N ARG A 158 25.35 -21.05 -3.17
CA ARG A 158 25.91 -21.43 -4.48
C ARG A 158 26.50 -20.24 -5.21
#